data_4be49eef3e3edd162d576e041aec5651
#
_entry.id   4be49eef3e3edd162d576e041aec5651
#
_cell.length_a   1.000
_cell.length_b   1.000
_cell.length_c   1.000
_cell.angle_alpha   90.00
_cell.angle_beta   90.00
_cell.angle_gamma   90.00
#
_symmetry.space_group_name_H-M   'P 1'
#
loop_
_entity.id
_entity.type
_entity.pdbx_description
1 polymer ?
#
loop_
_entity_poly.entity_id
_entity_poly.type
_entity_poly.pdbx_seq_one_letter_code
_entity_poly.pdbx_strand_id
1 'polypeptide(L)'
;SYQDDHRFKLPVQVFLIQPHALLRVDEVNFALCKFLQSLAPFGTGHEVPLFWSRDCTVEERRYLKGGHLALRLRQAKTERRAIAWRWDTASHVPDQWDVAYRISVNRWQGEQRLQLEIKAIRMHSDSVLLQRGRRNYVAKQISSSTFTLTNSDGQSLQAAIDDNLSLVSNDELAKDSRVSQLLEEAVLGLGLRP
;
A
#
# COMPACT_ATOMS: atom_id res chain seq x y z
N SER A 1 -5.11 38.67 5.27
CA SER A 1 -5.37 37.86 4.10
C SER A 1 -4.83 36.44 4.35
N TYR A 2 -5.73 35.56 4.74
CA TYR A 2 -5.48 34.11 4.82
C TYR A 2 -5.51 33.59 3.39
N GLN A 3 -4.37 33.19 2.86
CA GLN A 3 -4.32 32.44 1.62
C GLN A 3 -4.74 31.01 1.94
N ASP A 4 -5.92 30.63 1.46
CA ASP A 4 -6.41 29.26 1.41
C ASP A 4 -5.42 28.40 0.63
N ASP A 5 -4.72 27.55 1.35
CA ASP A 5 -3.82 26.53 0.78
C ASP A 5 -4.67 25.34 0.28
N HIS A 6 -5.22 25.52 -0.93
CA HIS A 6 -5.94 24.45 -1.65
C HIS A 6 -4.97 23.40 -2.23
N ARG A 7 -3.92 23.02 -1.49
CA ARG A 7 -3.05 21.93 -1.88
C ARG A 7 -3.59 20.61 -1.35
N PHE A 8 -4.02 19.76 -2.29
CA PHE A 8 -4.21 18.33 -2.17
C PHE A 8 -5.44 17.83 -1.39
N LYS A 9 -6.62 17.97 -1.99
CA LYS A 9 -7.65 16.95 -1.79
C LYS A 9 -7.32 15.74 -2.66
N LEU A 10 -6.35 14.94 -2.26
CA LEU A 10 -6.32 13.54 -2.67
C LEU A 10 -7.60 12.91 -2.12
N PRO A 11 -8.29 12.05 -2.89
CA PRO A 11 -9.42 11.32 -2.33
C PRO A 11 -8.91 10.52 -1.13
N VAL A 12 -9.31 10.93 0.07
CA VAL A 12 -8.97 10.33 1.37
C VAL A 12 -9.58 8.91 1.51
N GLN A 13 -9.94 8.27 0.42
CA GLN A 13 -10.49 6.91 0.39
C GLN A 13 -9.46 5.80 0.68
N VAL A 14 -8.18 6.15 0.76
CA VAL A 14 -7.11 5.15 0.98
C VAL A 14 -7.17 4.47 2.34
N PHE A 15 -7.77 5.10 3.34
CA PHE A 15 -7.84 4.55 4.70
C PHE A 15 -8.96 3.52 4.93
N LEU A 16 -9.84 3.32 3.96
CA LEU A 16 -10.95 2.35 4.07
C LEU A 16 -10.70 1.03 3.36
N ILE A 17 -9.60 0.92 2.61
CA ILE A 17 -9.26 -0.30 1.88
C ILE A 17 -8.18 -1.04 2.67
N GLN A 18 -8.50 -2.24 3.14
CA GLN A 18 -7.52 -3.15 3.75
C GLN A 18 -6.98 -4.10 2.67
N PRO A 19 -5.74 -3.91 2.20
CA PRO A 19 -5.11 -4.87 1.30
C PRO A 19 -4.91 -6.21 2.01
N HIS A 20 -5.02 -7.30 1.25
CA HIS A 20 -4.83 -8.65 1.78
C HIS A 20 -3.35 -8.99 1.98
N ALA A 21 -2.48 -8.40 1.16
CA ALA A 21 -1.04 -8.62 1.26
C ALA A 21 -0.22 -7.49 0.65
N LEU A 22 0.98 -7.29 1.18
CA LEU A 22 2.03 -6.48 0.60
C LEU A 22 2.79 -7.31 -0.43
N LEU A 23 2.94 -6.79 -1.65
CA LEU A 23 3.75 -7.39 -2.70
C LEU A 23 4.76 -6.36 -3.22
N ARG A 24 5.93 -6.84 -3.57
CA ARG A 24 6.82 -6.06 -4.45
C ARG A 24 6.33 -6.21 -5.89
N VAL A 25 6.56 -5.18 -6.70
CA VAL A 25 6.13 -5.17 -8.11
C VAL A 25 6.78 -6.30 -8.93
N ASP A 26 7.98 -6.76 -8.56
CA ASP A 26 8.66 -7.88 -9.20
C ASP A 26 8.04 -9.25 -8.87
N GLU A 27 7.33 -9.36 -7.76
CA GLU A 27 6.59 -10.58 -7.38
C GLU A 27 5.29 -10.75 -8.18
N VAL A 28 4.81 -9.68 -8.80
CA VAL A 28 3.66 -9.74 -9.69
C VAL A 28 4.08 -10.39 -11.00
N ASN A 29 3.78 -11.67 -11.15
CA ASN A 29 4.12 -12.48 -12.31
C ASN A 29 2.95 -13.38 -12.76
N PHE A 30 3.10 -14.05 -13.90
CA PHE A 30 2.03 -14.93 -14.41
C PHE A 30 1.77 -16.15 -13.53
N ALA A 31 2.77 -16.65 -12.81
CA ALA A 31 2.59 -17.78 -11.89
C ALA A 31 1.66 -17.37 -10.74
N LEU A 32 1.86 -16.18 -10.15
CA LEU A 32 0.96 -15.62 -9.15
C LEU A 32 -0.46 -15.45 -9.71
N CYS A 33 -0.61 -14.89 -10.93
CA CYS A 33 -1.92 -14.78 -11.56
C CYS A 33 -2.62 -16.11 -11.73
N LYS A 34 -1.91 -17.13 -12.17
CA LYS A 34 -2.45 -18.48 -12.33
C LYS A 34 -2.87 -19.09 -10.99
N PHE A 35 -2.05 -18.90 -9.96
CA PHE A 35 -2.39 -19.32 -8.60
C PHE A 35 -3.67 -18.64 -8.11
N LEU A 36 -3.77 -17.32 -8.24
CA LEU A 36 -4.97 -16.57 -7.85
C LEU A 36 -6.21 -17.05 -8.62
N GLN A 37 -6.08 -17.33 -9.91
CA GLN A 37 -7.17 -17.88 -10.71
C GLN A 37 -7.62 -19.26 -10.22
N SER A 38 -6.72 -20.08 -9.67
CA SER A 38 -7.08 -21.38 -9.11
C SER A 38 -7.87 -21.28 -7.80
N LEU A 39 -7.85 -20.11 -7.14
CA LEU A 39 -8.66 -19.84 -5.95
C LEU A 39 -10.10 -19.41 -6.30
N ALA A 40 -10.41 -19.19 -7.58
CA ALA A 40 -11.77 -18.86 -8.01
C ALA A 40 -12.75 -20.03 -7.78
N PRO A 41 -14.05 -19.77 -7.63
CA PRO A 41 -14.74 -18.52 -7.89
C PRO A 41 -14.66 -17.52 -6.72
N PHE A 42 -14.49 -16.25 -7.04
CA PHE A 42 -14.61 -15.15 -6.10
C PHE A 42 -16.06 -14.67 -6.03
N GLY A 43 -16.49 -14.21 -4.85
CA GLY A 43 -17.87 -13.75 -4.64
C GLY A 43 -18.11 -13.28 -3.20
N THR A 44 -19.35 -13.34 -2.73
CA THR A 44 -19.70 -12.93 -1.37
C THR A 44 -18.95 -13.79 -0.35
N GLY A 45 -18.13 -13.14 0.50
CA GLY A 45 -17.30 -13.82 1.49
C GLY A 45 -15.97 -14.36 0.95
N HIS A 46 -15.70 -14.24 -0.34
CA HIS A 46 -14.45 -14.63 -0.98
C HIS A 46 -14.08 -13.59 -2.06
N GLU A 47 -13.57 -12.46 -1.62
CA GLU A 47 -13.27 -11.33 -2.50
C GLU A 47 -12.01 -11.55 -3.33
N VAL A 48 -11.97 -10.90 -4.50
CA VAL A 48 -10.75 -10.85 -5.32
C VAL A 48 -9.65 -10.20 -4.51
N PRO A 49 -8.50 -10.86 -4.34
CA PRO A 49 -7.40 -10.33 -3.54
C PRO A 49 -6.97 -8.93 -3.98
N LEU A 50 -6.84 -8.06 -2.99
CA LEU A 50 -6.30 -6.72 -3.11
C LEU A 50 -4.89 -6.73 -2.56
N PHE A 51 -3.94 -6.32 -3.37
CA PHE A 51 -2.54 -6.21 -3.00
C PHE A 51 -2.13 -4.75 -2.92
N TRP A 52 -1.02 -4.50 -2.28
CA TRP A 52 -0.42 -3.20 -2.37
C TRP A 52 1.11 -3.26 -2.46
N SER A 53 1.68 -2.25 -3.11
CA SER A 53 3.12 -2.06 -3.23
C SER A 53 3.47 -0.66 -2.75
N ARG A 54 4.59 -0.56 -2.04
CA ARG A 54 5.08 0.71 -1.53
C ARG A 54 6.09 1.33 -2.49
N ASP A 55 6.27 2.64 -2.35
CA ASP A 55 7.35 3.39 -2.99
C ASP A 55 7.45 3.11 -4.50
N CYS A 56 6.30 3.18 -5.18
CA CYS A 56 6.24 3.04 -6.63
C CYS A 56 6.44 4.40 -7.30
N THR A 57 7.39 4.49 -8.21
CA THR A 57 7.63 5.66 -9.05
C THR A 57 6.76 5.60 -10.29
N VAL A 58 6.17 6.74 -10.67
CA VAL A 58 5.40 6.88 -11.90
C VAL A 58 6.32 7.33 -13.04
N GLU A 59 6.63 6.42 -13.94
CA GLU A 59 7.50 6.68 -15.10
C GLU A 59 6.74 7.29 -16.28
N GLU A 60 5.47 6.92 -16.45
CA GLU A 60 4.64 7.39 -17.55
C GLU A 60 3.19 7.56 -17.10
N ARG A 61 2.56 8.62 -17.60
CA ARG A 61 1.15 8.94 -17.39
C ARG A 61 0.48 9.18 -18.72
N ARG A 62 -0.65 8.53 -18.96
CA ARG A 62 -1.46 8.77 -20.15
C ARG A 62 -2.94 8.76 -19.79
N TYR A 63 -3.58 9.90 -19.96
CA TYR A 63 -5.02 10.04 -19.82
C TYR A 63 -5.71 9.42 -21.03
N LEU A 64 -6.69 8.58 -20.78
CA LEU A 64 -7.47 7.89 -21.78
C LEU A 64 -8.88 8.45 -21.85
N LYS A 65 -9.56 8.24 -22.99
CA LYS A 65 -10.98 8.58 -23.13
C LYS A 65 -11.81 7.88 -22.06
N GLY A 66 -12.86 8.55 -21.56
CA GLY A 66 -13.72 8.01 -20.50
C GLY A 66 -13.19 8.22 -19.08
N GLY A 67 -12.19 9.10 -18.89
CA GLY A 67 -11.67 9.45 -17.57
C GLY A 67 -10.80 8.35 -16.94
N HIS A 68 -10.08 7.58 -17.75
CA HIS A 68 -9.17 6.57 -17.26
C HIS A 68 -7.74 7.07 -17.29
N LEU A 69 -6.89 6.56 -16.41
CA LEU A 69 -5.47 6.88 -16.33
C LEU A 69 -4.63 5.62 -16.50
N ALA A 70 -3.89 5.53 -17.60
CA ALA A 70 -2.89 4.49 -17.80
C ALA A 70 -1.55 4.97 -17.25
N LEU A 71 -0.87 4.10 -16.53
CA LEU A 71 0.39 4.37 -15.86
C LEU A 71 1.41 3.30 -16.19
N ARG A 72 2.68 3.68 -16.11
CA ARG A 72 3.80 2.76 -15.95
C ARG A 72 4.43 3.04 -14.59
N LEU A 73 4.33 2.06 -13.72
CA LEU A 73 4.88 2.12 -12.37
C LEU A 73 6.18 1.34 -12.33
N ARG A 74 7.18 1.92 -11.67
CA ARG A 74 8.46 1.27 -11.38
C ARG A 74 8.65 1.14 -9.87
N GLN A 75 9.12 -0.02 -9.45
CA GLN A 75 9.64 -0.25 -8.11
C GLN A 75 10.99 -0.94 -8.25
N ALA A 76 12.04 -0.33 -7.70
CA ALA A 76 13.41 -0.76 -7.91
C ALA A 76 13.75 -0.87 -9.42
N LYS A 77 14.03 -2.07 -9.93
CA LYS A 77 14.37 -2.33 -11.35
C LYS A 77 13.19 -2.86 -12.17
N THR A 78 12.02 -3.04 -11.57
CA THR A 78 10.87 -3.68 -12.23
C THR A 78 9.80 -2.68 -12.57
N GLU A 79 9.34 -2.72 -13.81
CA GLU A 79 8.23 -1.91 -14.30
C GLU A 79 6.99 -2.76 -14.53
N ARG A 80 5.82 -2.17 -14.27
CA ARG A 80 4.50 -2.77 -14.57
C ARG A 80 3.55 -1.72 -15.11
N ARG A 81 2.72 -2.15 -16.06
CA ARG A 81 1.59 -1.35 -16.53
C ARG A 81 0.51 -1.33 -15.48
N ALA A 82 -0.11 -0.18 -15.31
CA ALA A 82 -1.21 0.00 -14.39
C ALA A 82 -2.33 0.81 -15.06
N ILE A 83 -3.55 0.60 -14.61
CA ILE A 83 -4.73 1.33 -15.05
C ILE A 83 -5.54 1.76 -13.82
N ALA A 84 -5.92 3.02 -13.77
CA ALA A 84 -6.90 3.54 -12.83
C ALA A 84 -8.18 3.89 -13.61
N TRP A 85 -9.25 3.16 -13.32
CA TRP A 85 -10.55 3.38 -13.96
C TRP A 85 -11.26 4.56 -13.34
N ARG A 86 -11.84 5.45 -14.15
CA ARG A 86 -12.59 6.63 -13.70
C ARG A 86 -11.77 7.51 -12.75
N TRP A 87 -10.54 7.76 -13.13
CA TRP A 87 -9.64 8.63 -12.39
C TRP A 87 -10.11 10.09 -12.52
N ASP A 88 -10.18 10.78 -11.39
CA ASP A 88 -10.42 12.22 -11.42
C ASP A 88 -9.20 12.93 -12.02
N THR A 89 -9.36 13.46 -13.23
CA THR A 89 -8.29 14.15 -13.98
C THR A 89 -7.84 15.44 -13.32
N ALA A 90 -8.64 16.01 -12.41
CA ALA A 90 -8.25 17.18 -11.61
C ALA A 90 -7.30 16.82 -10.47
N SER A 91 -7.24 15.54 -10.09
CA SER A 91 -6.35 15.09 -9.03
C SER A 91 -4.91 15.01 -9.54
N HIS A 92 -4.02 15.72 -8.85
CA HIS A 92 -2.59 15.59 -9.11
C HIS A 92 -2.11 14.18 -8.83
N VAL A 93 -1.28 13.66 -9.74
CA VAL A 93 -0.64 12.35 -9.61
C VAL A 93 0.79 12.57 -9.14
N PRO A 94 1.14 12.30 -7.87
CA PRO A 94 2.53 12.41 -7.39
C PRO A 94 3.49 11.52 -8.18
N ASP A 95 4.78 11.75 -8.04
CA ASP A 95 5.80 10.93 -8.69
C ASP A 95 6.08 9.63 -7.91
N GLN A 96 5.83 9.61 -6.60
CA GLN A 96 6.01 8.46 -5.73
C GLN A 96 4.74 8.14 -4.94
N TRP A 97 4.32 6.88 -5.01
CA TRP A 97 3.10 6.40 -4.38
C TRP A 97 3.29 5.06 -3.69
N ASP A 98 2.44 4.83 -2.71
CA ASP A 98 2.02 3.49 -2.33
C ASP A 98 0.72 3.20 -3.09
N VAL A 99 0.63 2.07 -3.77
CA VAL A 99 -0.51 1.73 -4.64
C VAL A 99 -1.19 0.46 -4.17
N ALA A 100 -2.51 0.51 -4.00
CA ALA A 100 -3.34 -0.67 -3.79
C ALA A 100 -3.98 -1.08 -5.12
N TYR A 101 -3.90 -2.36 -5.48
CA TYR A 101 -4.30 -2.85 -6.78
C TYR A 101 -4.79 -4.30 -6.77
N ARG A 102 -5.57 -4.65 -7.78
CA ARG A 102 -5.82 -6.03 -8.20
C ARG A 102 -4.93 -6.36 -9.38
N ILE A 103 -4.54 -7.63 -9.49
CA ILE A 103 -3.75 -8.11 -10.62
C ILE A 103 -4.71 -8.58 -11.70
N SER A 104 -4.53 -8.11 -12.92
CA SER A 104 -5.29 -8.55 -14.08
C SER A 104 -4.37 -8.93 -15.25
N VAL A 105 -4.90 -9.73 -16.16
CA VAL A 105 -4.24 -10.08 -17.42
C VAL A 105 -4.99 -9.42 -18.53
N ASN A 106 -4.37 -8.46 -19.18
CA ASN A 106 -4.91 -7.84 -20.38
C ASN A 106 -4.51 -8.70 -21.60
N ARG A 107 -5.51 -9.04 -22.43
CA ARG A 107 -5.32 -9.76 -23.70
C ARG A 107 -5.59 -8.81 -24.85
N TRP A 108 -4.55 -8.53 -25.61
CA TRP A 108 -4.62 -7.66 -26.78
C TRP A 108 -3.83 -8.27 -27.93
N GLN A 109 -4.45 -8.40 -29.10
CA GLN A 109 -3.82 -8.95 -30.31
C GLN A 109 -3.10 -10.31 -30.09
N GLY A 110 -3.69 -11.19 -29.27
CA GLY A 110 -3.10 -12.50 -28.94
C GLY A 110 -2.03 -12.49 -27.85
N GLU A 111 -1.50 -11.34 -27.48
CA GLU A 111 -0.56 -11.22 -26.37
C GLU A 111 -1.26 -11.09 -25.02
N GLN A 112 -0.70 -11.74 -24.02
CA GLN A 112 -1.12 -11.58 -22.63
C GLN A 112 -0.12 -10.69 -21.90
N ARG A 113 -0.62 -9.67 -21.24
CA ARG A 113 0.20 -8.73 -20.46
C ARG A 113 -0.38 -8.55 -19.06
N LEU A 114 0.49 -8.64 -18.08
CA LEU A 114 0.14 -8.32 -16.70
C LEU A 114 -0.17 -6.83 -16.57
N GLN A 115 -1.22 -6.52 -15.84
CA GLN A 115 -1.66 -5.16 -15.56
C GLN A 115 -2.10 -5.04 -14.10
N LEU A 116 -1.70 -3.95 -13.46
CA LEU A 116 -2.18 -3.59 -12.12
C LEU A 116 -3.43 -2.73 -12.28
N GLU A 117 -4.55 -3.18 -11.74
CA GLU A 117 -5.77 -2.39 -11.69
C GLU A 117 -5.81 -1.61 -10.37
N ILE A 118 -5.49 -0.32 -10.43
CA ILE A 118 -5.37 0.54 -9.25
C ILE A 118 -6.74 0.76 -8.63
N LYS A 119 -6.85 0.51 -7.34
CA LYS A 119 -8.05 0.71 -6.53
C LYS A 119 -7.90 1.88 -5.56
N ALA A 120 -6.69 2.12 -5.06
CA ALA A 120 -6.36 3.26 -4.23
C ALA A 120 -4.88 3.61 -4.35
N ILE A 121 -4.58 4.84 -3.98
CA ILE A 121 -3.22 5.36 -3.85
C ILE A 121 -3.09 6.15 -2.57
N ARG A 122 -1.88 6.23 -2.05
CA ARG A 122 -1.52 7.21 -1.03
C ARG A 122 -0.12 7.75 -1.33
N MET A 123 0.20 8.93 -0.82
CA MET A 123 1.57 9.40 -0.85
C MET A 123 2.47 8.46 -0.06
N HIS A 124 3.64 8.15 -0.60
CA HIS A 124 4.61 7.36 0.14
C HIS A 124 5.04 8.11 1.41
N SER A 125 5.05 7.42 2.54
CA SER A 125 5.48 7.97 3.82
C SER A 125 6.21 6.91 4.63
N ASP A 126 7.26 7.32 5.30
CA ASP A 126 7.99 6.50 6.27
C ASP A 126 7.32 6.47 7.66
N SER A 127 6.16 7.11 7.79
CA SER A 127 5.40 7.17 9.03
C SER A 127 3.91 6.93 8.82
N VAL A 128 3.27 6.38 9.85
CA VAL A 128 1.83 6.09 9.91
C VAL A 128 1.26 6.55 11.23
N LEU A 129 0.10 7.25 11.16
CA LEU A 129 -0.68 7.59 12.35
C LEU A 129 -1.68 6.45 12.61
N LEU A 130 -1.61 5.91 13.82
CA LEU A 130 -2.54 4.91 14.33
C LEU A 130 -3.38 5.52 15.44
N GLN A 131 -4.66 5.14 15.50
CA GLN A 131 -5.58 5.63 16.54
C GLN A 131 -6.24 4.46 17.26
N ARG A 132 -6.22 4.52 18.58
CA ARG A 132 -6.95 3.60 19.47
C ARG A 132 -7.77 4.37 20.50
N GLY A 133 -9.09 4.37 20.32
CA GLY A 133 -9.98 5.19 21.11
C GLY A 133 -9.63 6.67 20.98
N ARG A 134 -9.23 7.29 22.09
CA ARG A 134 -8.81 8.72 22.12
C ARG A 134 -7.28 8.91 22.04
N ARG A 135 -6.50 7.83 21.91
CA ARG A 135 -5.03 7.88 21.88
C ARG A 135 -4.53 7.78 20.46
N ASN A 136 -3.56 8.62 20.15
CA ASN A 136 -2.84 8.59 18.87
C ASN A 136 -1.45 8.02 19.07
N TYR A 137 -0.98 7.29 18.07
CA TYR A 137 0.36 6.71 18.01
C TYR A 137 0.95 7.00 16.64
N VAL A 138 2.23 7.28 16.60
CA VAL A 138 2.98 7.44 15.34
C VAL A 138 3.95 6.29 15.22
N ALA A 139 3.77 5.47 14.22
CA ALA A 139 4.76 4.49 13.82
C ALA A 139 5.65 5.11 12.75
N LYS A 140 6.97 5.09 12.95
CA LYS A 140 7.95 5.64 12.02
C LYS A 140 9.00 4.60 11.68
N GLN A 141 9.20 4.37 10.39
CA GLN A 141 10.23 3.49 9.86
C GLN A 141 11.63 4.07 10.10
N ILE A 142 12.56 3.26 10.58
CA ILE A 142 13.98 3.60 10.78
C ILE A 142 14.84 2.94 9.72
N SER A 143 14.53 1.69 9.39
CA SER A 143 15.21 0.90 8.35
C SER A 143 14.22 0.03 7.59
N SER A 144 14.70 -0.82 6.70
CA SER A 144 13.85 -1.76 5.94
C SER A 144 13.01 -2.69 6.83
N SER A 145 13.48 -2.98 8.04
CA SER A 145 12.83 -3.92 8.95
C SER A 145 12.54 -3.35 10.35
N THR A 146 13.03 -2.15 10.68
CA THR A 146 12.95 -1.57 12.02
C THR A 146 12.08 -0.31 12.02
N PHE A 147 11.29 -0.14 13.07
CA PHE A 147 10.46 1.04 13.27
C PHE A 147 10.31 1.39 14.75
N THR A 148 9.90 2.62 15.04
CA THR A 148 9.47 3.06 16.36
C THR A 148 7.96 3.26 16.39
N LEU A 149 7.35 2.99 17.53
CA LEU A 149 5.98 3.35 17.85
C LEU A 149 6.00 4.35 19.01
N THR A 150 5.51 5.56 18.77
CA THR A 150 5.51 6.66 19.74
C THR A 150 4.07 7.04 20.10
N ASN A 151 3.74 7.16 21.37
CA ASN A 151 2.43 7.61 21.85
C ASN A 151 2.36 9.14 21.94
N SER A 152 1.17 9.68 22.24
CA SER A 152 0.95 11.12 22.43
C SER A 152 1.76 11.75 23.58
N ASP A 153 2.21 10.95 24.52
CA ASP A 153 2.99 11.41 25.68
C ASP A 153 4.50 11.40 25.39
N GLY A 154 4.90 11.05 24.15
CA GLY A 154 6.28 11.01 23.72
C GLY A 154 7.04 9.72 24.12
N GLN A 155 6.37 8.75 24.74
CA GLN A 155 6.97 7.47 25.03
C GLN A 155 7.08 6.67 23.74
N SER A 156 8.24 6.09 23.50
CA SER A 156 8.54 5.32 22.27
C SER A 156 9.05 3.94 22.61
N LEU A 157 8.64 2.97 21.82
CA LEU A 157 9.24 1.65 21.79
C LEU A 157 9.78 1.34 20.39
N GLN A 158 10.78 0.51 20.30
CA GLN A 158 11.33 0.05 19.04
C GLN A 158 10.95 -1.41 18.79
N ALA A 159 10.60 -1.69 17.54
CA ALA A 159 10.30 -3.04 17.08
C ALA A 159 10.91 -3.28 15.70
N ALA A 160 11.07 -4.53 15.34
CA ALA A 160 11.61 -4.95 14.05
C ALA A 160 10.88 -6.19 13.53
N ILE A 161 11.02 -6.43 12.24
CA ILE A 161 10.67 -7.69 11.60
C ILE A 161 11.98 -8.46 11.41
N ASP A 162 12.05 -9.68 11.94
CA ASP A 162 13.23 -10.53 11.81
C ASP A 162 13.26 -11.29 10.47
N ASP A 163 14.33 -12.06 10.24
CA ASP A 163 14.51 -12.85 9.02
C ASP A 163 13.45 -13.97 8.85
N ASN A 164 12.76 -14.34 9.92
CA ASN A 164 11.65 -15.30 9.91
C ASN A 164 10.29 -14.61 9.69
N LEU A 165 10.30 -13.32 9.37
CA LEU A 165 9.11 -12.50 9.18
C LEU A 165 8.27 -12.34 10.46
N SER A 166 8.89 -12.48 11.62
CA SER A 166 8.25 -12.34 12.92
C SER A 166 8.50 -10.94 13.50
N LEU A 167 7.48 -10.40 14.14
CA LEU A 167 7.58 -9.15 14.87
C LEU A 167 8.35 -9.37 16.19
N VAL A 168 9.44 -8.66 16.36
CA VAL A 168 10.29 -8.74 17.55
C VAL A 168 10.51 -7.36 18.16
N SER A 169 10.53 -7.33 19.49
CA SER A 169 10.90 -6.15 20.27
C SER A 169 11.55 -6.57 21.58
N ASN A 170 12.54 -5.82 22.01
CA ASN A 170 13.18 -5.98 23.31
C ASN A 170 12.44 -5.27 24.44
N ASP A 171 11.38 -4.53 24.12
CA ASP A 171 10.59 -3.79 25.08
C ASP A 171 9.55 -4.70 25.75
N GLU A 172 9.51 -4.72 27.08
CA GLU A 172 8.52 -5.50 27.83
C GLU A 172 7.07 -5.08 27.52
N LEU A 173 6.86 -3.82 27.14
CA LEU A 173 5.54 -3.31 26.76
C LEU A 173 5.02 -4.00 25.47
N ALA A 174 5.90 -4.50 24.63
CA ALA A 174 5.50 -5.22 23.42
C ALA A 174 4.80 -6.54 23.70
N LYS A 175 4.94 -7.09 24.92
CA LYS A 175 4.26 -8.31 25.37
C LYS A 175 2.79 -8.08 25.74
N ASP A 176 2.37 -6.82 25.96
CA ASP A 176 0.96 -6.48 26.13
C ASP A 176 0.20 -6.72 24.81
N SER A 177 -0.90 -7.46 24.86
CA SER A 177 -1.68 -7.81 23.66
C SER A 177 -2.19 -6.58 22.87
N ARG A 178 -2.47 -5.47 23.57
CA ARG A 178 -2.92 -4.23 22.91
C ARG A 178 -1.78 -3.54 22.19
N VAL A 179 -0.59 -3.58 22.76
CA VAL A 179 0.63 -3.03 22.14
C VAL A 179 1.04 -3.92 20.95
N SER A 180 0.98 -5.25 21.10
CA SER A 180 1.24 -6.17 20.01
C SER A 180 0.35 -5.90 18.79
N GLN A 181 -0.95 -5.71 18.99
CA GLN A 181 -1.87 -5.35 17.91
C GLN A 181 -1.52 -4.02 17.23
N LEU A 182 -1.10 -3.00 18.01
CA LEU A 182 -0.65 -1.72 17.45
C LEU A 182 0.63 -1.88 16.63
N LEU A 183 1.55 -2.74 17.08
CA LEU A 183 2.77 -3.04 16.33
C LEU A 183 2.47 -3.77 15.01
N GLU A 184 1.54 -4.73 15.01
CA GLU A 184 1.08 -5.41 13.78
C GLU A 184 0.45 -4.42 12.80
N GLU A 185 -0.40 -3.51 13.29
CA GLU A 185 -0.97 -2.45 12.46
C GLU A 185 0.09 -1.47 11.95
N ALA A 186 1.11 -1.17 12.76
CA ALA A 186 2.24 -0.36 12.33
C ALA A 186 3.01 -1.04 11.19
N VAL A 187 3.28 -2.34 11.31
CA VAL A 187 3.92 -3.14 10.26
C VAL A 187 3.14 -3.07 8.95
N LEU A 188 1.82 -3.30 9.02
CA LEU A 188 0.95 -3.20 7.84
C LEU A 188 0.92 -1.78 7.28
N GLY A 189 0.73 -0.79 8.14
CA GLY A 189 0.64 0.61 7.73
C GLY A 189 1.94 1.16 7.13
N LEU A 190 3.08 0.78 7.69
CA LEU A 190 4.41 1.09 7.15
C LEU A 190 4.76 0.20 5.96
N GLY A 191 4.00 -0.88 5.70
CA GLY A 191 4.29 -1.86 4.65
C GLY A 191 5.64 -2.54 4.86
N LEU A 192 6.02 -2.73 6.10
CA LEU A 192 7.09 -3.65 6.44
C LEU A 192 6.55 -5.06 6.23
N ARG A 193 7.37 -5.96 5.72
CA ARG A 193 6.94 -7.35 5.57
C ARG A 193 6.96 -8.03 6.93
N PRO A 194 5.84 -8.64 7.34
CA PRO A 194 5.88 -9.59 8.43
C PRO A 194 6.66 -10.82 8.03
#